data_aa94ab7dfd35f2ccf276068756857080
#
_entry.id   aa94ab7dfd35f2ccf276068756857080
#
_cell.length_a   1.000
_cell.length_b   1.000
_cell.length_c   1.000
_cell.angle_alpha   90.00
_cell.angle_beta   90.00
_cell.angle_gamma   90.00
#
_symmetry.space_group_name_H-M   'P 1'
#
loop_
_entity.id
_entity.type
_entity.pdbx_description
1 polymer ?
#
loop_
_entity_poly.entity_id
_entity_poly.type
_entity_poly.pdbx_seq_one_letter_code
_entity_poly.pdbx_strand_id
1 'polypeptide(L)'
;KPSGLMVHSDGSKKKTLVDELLNMYPNIQEVGEEQTLRNGDIIKRPGIVHRLDTDTSGVLLVAKTQEGFEHLKKQFQERTIQKTYHTFVYNHFNETQGVVDRPIGKSRKDFRLWSAQRGARGKMREAITEYTVLTTTKEVSFLEVLLHTGRTHQIRVHMKAINHPVVADSL
;
A
#
# COMPACT_ATOMS: atom_id res chain seq x y z
N LYS A 1 7.61 0.29 10.28
CA LYS A 1 8.53 0.34 9.14
C LYS A 1 8.93 1.80 8.87
N PRO A 2 10.22 2.14 8.75
CA PRO A 2 10.66 3.45 8.26
C PRO A 2 10.39 3.61 6.76
N SER A 3 10.40 4.86 6.27
CA SER A 3 10.44 5.18 4.84
C SER A 3 11.76 4.69 4.22
N GLY A 4 11.75 4.38 2.93
CA GLY A 4 12.91 3.89 2.17
C GLY A 4 13.20 2.38 2.31
N LEU A 5 12.54 1.67 3.24
CA LEU A 5 12.74 0.23 3.44
C LEU A 5 11.66 -0.58 2.70
N MET A 6 12.05 -1.50 1.84
CA MET A 6 11.13 -2.46 1.23
C MET A 6 10.67 -3.50 2.25
N VAL A 7 9.42 -3.97 2.13
CA VAL A 7 8.91 -5.03 3.02
C VAL A 7 9.53 -6.38 2.67
N HIS A 8 9.60 -6.73 1.38
CA HIS A 8 10.19 -7.97 0.87
C HIS A 8 10.90 -7.70 -0.45
N SER A 9 11.80 -8.59 -0.84
CA SER A 9 12.60 -8.45 -2.06
C SER A 9 11.72 -8.38 -3.31
N ASP A 10 12.15 -7.55 -4.25
CA ASP A 10 11.65 -7.47 -5.62
C ASP A 10 12.58 -8.17 -6.63
N GLY A 11 13.54 -8.97 -6.11
CA GLY A 11 14.62 -9.60 -6.86
C GLY A 11 15.95 -8.82 -6.81
N SER A 12 15.96 -7.62 -6.24
CA SER A 12 17.20 -6.88 -5.98
C SER A 12 17.93 -7.42 -4.75
N LYS A 13 19.23 -7.10 -4.63
CA LYS A 13 20.06 -7.45 -3.45
C LYS A 13 19.90 -6.48 -2.27
N LYS A 14 18.88 -5.62 -2.31
CA LYS A 14 18.64 -4.65 -1.23
C LYS A 14 18.07 -5.34 -0.01
N LYS A 15 18.55 -4.95 1.17
CA LYS A 15 18.04 -5.40 2.46
C LYS A 15 16.56 -5.00 2.62
N THR A 16 15.77 -5.91 3.15
CA THR A 16 14.32 -5.74 3.32
C THR A 16 13.91 -5.84 4.80
N LEU A 17 12.66 -5.48 5.09
CA LEU A 17 12.10 -5.69 6.42
C LEU A 17 12.08 -7.18 6.80
N VAL A 18 11.82 -8.07 5.84
CA VAL A 18 11.84 -9.53 6.08
C VAL A 18 13.22 -9.98 6.56
N ASP A 19 14.31 -9.47 5.98
CA ASP A 19 15.67 -9.81 6.41
C ASP A 19 15.92 -9.36 7.84
N GLU A 20 15.46 -8.16 8.23
CA GLU A 20 15.56 -7.68 9.62
C GLU A 20 14.73 -8.52 10.59
N LEU A 21 13.51 -8.89 10.18
CA LEU A 21 12.63 -9.71 11.01
C LEU A 21 13.19 -11.10 11.24
N LEU A 22 13.78 -11.72 10.22
CA LEU A 22 14.45 -13.04 10.36
C LEU A 22 15.67 -12.97 11.26
N ASN A 23 16.44 -11.88 11.23
CA ASN A 23 17.55 -11.68 12.16
C ASN A 23 17.08 -11.53 13.61
N MET A 24 15.96 -10.82 13.84
CA MET A 24 15.41 -10.59 15.18
C MET A 24 14.59 -11.77 15.70
N TYR A 25 13.92 -12.48 14.82
CA TYR A 25 12.99 -13.58 15.13
C TYR A 25 13.19 -14.75 14.17
N PRO A 26 14.27 -15.54 14.28
CA PRO A 26 14.57 -16.65 13.36
C PRO A 26 13.42 -17.66 13.24
N ASN A 27 12.67 -17.85 14.31
CA ASN A 27 11.55 -18.81 14.37
C ASN A 27 10.39 -18.48 13.44
N ILE A 28 10.29 -17.25 12.90
CA ILE A 28 9.23 -16.92 11.94
C ILE A 28 9.48 -17.46 10.53
N GLN A 29 10.65 -18.06 10.26
CA GLN A 29 11.03 -18.56 8.94
C GLN A 29 9.97 -19.51 8.33
N GLU A 30 9.32 -20.30 9.18
CA GLU A 30 8.29 -21.26 8.76
C GLU A 30 6.86 -20.70 8.88
N VAL A 31 6.69 -19.43 9.30
CA VAL A 31 5.39 -18.78 9.43
C VAL A 31 4.99 -18.15 8.12
N GLY A 32 3.83 -18.52 7.58
CA GLY A 32 3.29 -17.93 6.36
C GLY A 32 3.06 -18.96 5.26
N GLU A 33 3.06 -18.49 4.03
CA GLU A 33 2.80 -19.28 2.84
C GLU A 33 3.87 -19.04 1.78
N GLU A 34 4.12 -20.05 1.00
CA GLU A 34 4.90 -19.95 -0.21
C GLU A 34 4.06 -19.27 -1.31
N GLN A 35 4.68 -18.39 -2.04
CA GLN A 35 4.06 -17.74 -3.19
C GLN A 35 4.87 -18.02 -4.45
N THR A 36 4.21 -18.61 -5.44
CA THR A 36 4.82 -18.79 -6.76
C THR A 36 4.68 -17.49 -7.56
N LEU A 37 5.80 -16.94 -7.98
CA LEU A 37 5.85 -15.78 -8.87
C LEU A 37 5.50 -16.20 -10.30
N ARG A 38 5.22 -15.21 -11.17
CA ARG A 38 4.86 -15.45 -12.58
C ARG A 38 5.96 -16.15 -13.40
N ASN A 39 7.22 -16.01 -12.98
CA ASN A 39 8.39 -16.67 -13.57
C ASN A 39 8.64 -18.09 -13.02
N GLY A 40 7.77 -18.59 -12.13
CA GLY A 40 7.89 -19.92 -11.51
C GLY A 40 8.70 -19.94 -10.21
N ASP A 41 9.35 -18.85 -9.83
CA ASP A 41 10.11 -18.79 -8.58
C ASP A 41 9.18 -18.88 -7.37
N ILE A 42 9.59 -19.64 -6.37
CA ILE A 42 8.90 -19.73 -5.09
C ILE A 42 9.56 -18.76 -4.11
N ILE A 43 8.75 -17.88 -3.54
CA ILE A 43 9.20 -16.95 -2.51
C ILE A 43 8.44 -17.20 -1.21
N LYS A 44 9.17 -17.16 -0.09
CA LYS A 44 8.58 -17.08 1.26
C LYS A 44 8.57 -15.63 1.72
N ARG A 45 7.52 -15.25 2.44
CA ARG A 45 7.39 -13.94 3.10
C ARG A 45 7.05 -14.15 4.56
N PRO A 46 8.02 -14.62 5.37
CA PRO A 46 7.79 -15.03 6.74
C PRO A 46 7.05 -14.00 7.57
N GLY A 47 5.90 -14.39 8.12
CA GLY A 47 5.05 -13.56 8.97
C GLY A 47 4.35 -12.36 8.30
N ILE A 48 4.53 -12.14 7.00
CA ILE A 48 4.03 -10.95 6.29
C ILE A 48 2.62 -11.19 5.76
N VAL A 49 1.64 -10.54 6.36
CA VAL A 49 0.22 -10.60 5.97
C VAL A 49 -0.23 -9.42 5.11
N HIS A 50 0.51 -8.30 5.15
CA HIS A 50 0.28 -7.11 4.31
C HIS A 50 1.59 -6.36 4.05
N ARG A 51 1.53 -5.32 3.24
CA ARG A 51 2.71 -4.51 2.93
C ARG A 51 2.39 -3.03 2.87
N LEU A 52 3.43 -2.22 3.11
CA LEU A 52 3.51 -0.80 2.79
C LEU A 52 4.45 -0.62 1.60
N ASP A 53 4.25 0.45 0.82
CA ASP A 53 5.19 0.83 -0.23
C ASP A 53 6.56 1.19 0.37
N THR A 54 7.61 1.18 -0.44
CA THR A 54 8.98 1.44 0.01
C THR A 54 9.07 2.74 0.80
N ASP A 55 8.55 3.83 0.25
CA ASP A 55 8.65 5.17 0.83
C ASP A 55 7.56 5.49 1.86
N THR A 56 6.59 4.60 2.04
CA THR A 56 5.57 4.73 3.08
C THR A 56 6.11 4.24 4.42
N SER A 57 6.12 5.12 5.41
CA SER A 57 6.37 4.76 6.82
C SER A 57 5.07 4.36 7.52
N GLY A 58 5.17 3.68 8.65
CA GLY A 58 4.01 3.39 9.48
C GLY A 58 4.00 2.00 10.12
N VAL A 59 2.88 1.71 10.78
CA VAL A 59 2.64 0.44 11.47
C VAL A 59 2.48 -0.69 10.44
N LEU A 60 3.15 -1.80 10.70
CA LEU A 60 3.05 -3.01 9.90
C LEU A 60 2.91 -4.20 10.85
N LEU A 61 1.89 -5.02 10.62
CA LEU A 61 1.63 -6.22 11.41
C LEU A 61 2.45 -7.39 10.87
N VAL A 62 3.06 -8.13 11.80
CA VAL A 62 3.86 -9.32 11.50
C VAL A 62 3.36 -10.46 12.38
N ALA A 63 3.04 -11.59 11.79
CA ALA A 63 2.66 -12.78 12.52
C ALA A 63 3.90 -13.53 12.99
N LYS A 64 3.93 -13.93 14.26
CA LYS A 64 5.02 -14.71 14.87
C LYS A 64 4.70 -16.20 14.97
N THR A 65 3.45 -16.57 14.71
CA THR A 65 2.97 -17.97 14.71
C THR A 65 2.12 -18.21 13.46
N GLN A 66 2.01 -19.47 13.03
CA GLN A 66 1.18 -19.83 11.88
C GLN A 66 -0.31 -19.53 12.12
N GLU A 67 -0.81 -19.82 13.30
CA GLU A 67 -2.19 -19.50 13.70
C GLU A 67 -2.45 -17.98 13.60
N GLY A 68 -1.55 -17.17 14.15
CA GLY A 68 -1.63 -15.71 14.05
C GLY A 68 -1.58 -15.21 12.60
N PHE A 69 -0.78 -15.86 11.74
CA PHE A 69 -0.71 -15.56 10.31
C PHE A 69 -2.06 -15.82 9.62
N GLU A 70 -2.65 -16.99 9.83
CA GLU A 70 -3.93 -17.37 9.22
C GLU A 70 -5.08 -16.45 9.69
N HIS A 71 -5.12 -16.15 10.99
CA HIS A 71 -6.11 -15.25 11.56
C HIS A 71 -6.01 -13.83 10.97
N LEU A 72 -4.81 -13.24 10.94
CA LEU A 72 -4.59 -11.91 10.35
C LEU A 72 -4.85 -11.93 8.84
N LYS A 73 -4.37 -12.94 8.11
CA LYS A 73 -4.60 -13.08 6.68
C LYS A 73 -6.09 -13.10 6.35
N LYS A 74 -6.89 -13.86 7.10
CA LYS A 74 -8.35 -13.89 6.95
C LYS A 74 -8.95 -12.51 7.09
N GLN A 75 -8.58 -11.76 8.13
CA GLN A 75 -9.08 -10.39 8.34
C GLN A 75 -8.71 -9.44 7.18
N PHE A 76 -7.49 -9.55 6.62
CA PHE A 76 -7.11 -8.77 5.42
C PHE A 76 -7.92 -9.17 4.19
N GLN A 77 -8.20 -10.46 4.00
CA GLN A 77 -9.00 -10.96 2.88
C GLN A 77 -10.46 -10.54 2.98
N GLU A 78 -11.05 -10.63 4.18
CA GLU A 78 -12.42 -10.23 4.47
C GLU A 78 -12.59 -8.71 4.62
N ARG A 79 -11.48 -7.95 4.56
CA ARG A 79 -11.46 -6.49 4.70
C ARG A 79 -12.04 -5.99 6.03
N THR A 80 -11.90 -6.77 7.10
CA THR A 80 -12.35 -6.37 8.45
C THR A 80 -11.33 -5.48 9.17
N ILE A 81 -10.07 -5.47 8.72
CA ILE A 81 -9.03 -4.57 9.23
C ILE A 81 -9.24 -3.16 8.68
N GLN A 82 -9.44 -2.21 9.56
CA GLN A 82 -9.48 -0.79 9.24
C GLN A 82 -8.05 -0.26 9.05
N LYS A 83 -7.80 0.40 7.93
CA LYS A 83 -6.48 0.92 7.54
C LYS A 83 -6.57 2.43 7.38
N THR A 84 -6.03 3.14 8.37
CA THR A 84 -5.98 4.60 8.38
C THR A 84 -4.56 5.08 8.09
N TYR A 85 -4.46 6.08 7.22
CA TYR A 85 -3.21 6.72 6.83
C TYR A 85 -3.31 8.22 6.97
N HIS A 86 -2.17 8.88 7.18
CA HIS A 86 -2.05 10.32 7.08
C HIS A 86 -1.17 10.69 5.89
N THR A 87 -1.55 11.72 5.16
CA THR A 87 -0.76 12.19 4.01
C THR A 87 -0.90 13.68 3.79
N PHE A 88 0.16 14.31 3.32
CA PHE A 88 0.12 15.66 2.76
C PHE A 88 -0.07 15.56 1.25
N VAL A 89 -0.97 16.37 0.73
CA VAL A 89 -1.24 16.47 -0.71
C VAL A 89 -1.18 17.91 -1.17
N TYR A 90 -0.82 18.13 -2.42
CA TYR A 90 -0.84 19.47 -3.01
C TYR A 90 -2.27 19.96 -3.22
N ASN A 91 -2.40 21.27 -3.25
CA ASN A 91 -3.61 22.05 -3.48
C ASN A 91 -4.59 22.09 -2.29
N HIS A 92 -5.42 23.12 -2.33
CA HIS A 92 -6.49 23.34 -1.38
C HIS A 92 -7.70 22.45 -1.68
N PHE A 93 -8.32 21.89 -0.64
CA PHE A 93 -9.62 21.23 -0.73
C PHE A 93 -10.73 22.19 -0.35
N ASN A 94 -11.79 22.24 -1.15
CA ASN A 94 -13.03 22.96 -0.81
C ASN A 94 -13.92 22.12 0.11
N GLU A 95 -13.95 20.82 -0.11
CA GLU A 95 -14.73 19.87 0.68
C GLU A 95 -13.91 19.33 1.84
N THR A 96 -14.54 19.14 2.99
CA THR A 96 -13.87 18.61 4.19
C THR A 96 -13.69 17.11 4.20
N GLN A 97 -14.39 16.38 3.34
CA GLN A 97 -14.33 14.93 3.21
C GLN A 97 -14.76 14.48 1.81
N GLY A 98 -14.38 13.28 1.42
CA GLY A 98 -14.81 12.72 0.15
C GLY A 98 -14.43 11.26 -0.03
N VAL A 99 -14.95 10.66 -1.11
CA VAL A 99 -14.69 9.28 -1.50
C VAL A 99 -14.19 9.26 -2.93
N VAL A 100 -13.05 8.60 -3.15
CA VAL A 100 -12.53 8.30 -4.49
C VAL A 100 -12.82 6.83 -4.79
N ASP A 101 -13.89 6.58 -5.52
CA ASP A 101 -14.25 5.26 -6.04
C ASP A 101 -13.87 5.19 -7.52
N ARG A 102 -12.62 4.83 -7.78
CA ARG A 102 -12.07 4.71 -9.14
C ARG A 102 -11.21 3.47 -9.25
N PRO A 103 -11.53 2.55 -10.17
CA PRO A 103 -10.72 1.35 -10.35
C PRO A 103 -9.30 1.71 -10.81
N ILE A 104 -8.33 0.93 -10.32
CA ILE A 104 -6.91 1.11 -10.62
C ILE A 104 -6.45 0.07 -11.65
N GLY A 105 -5.81 0.53 -12.71
CA GLY A 105 -5.17 -0.26 -13.75
C GLY A 105 -3.75 0.20 -14.04
N LYS A 106 -3.15 -0.32 -15.12
CA LYS A 106 -1.85 0.15 -15.58
C LYS A 106 -1.97 1.51 -16.27
N SER A 107 -0.97 2.36 -16.09
CA SER A 107 -0.91 3.65 -16.78
C SER A 107 -0.83 3.46 -18.29
N ARG A 108 -1.53 4.32 -19.04
CA ARG A 108 -1.46 4.36 -20.50
C ARG A 108 -0.11 4.85 -21.01
N LYS A 109 0.53 5.75 -20.25
CA LYS A 109 1.81 6.37 -20.63
C LYS A 109 3.01 5.48 -20.29
N ASP A 110 2.96 4.78 -19.16
CA ASP A 110 4.03 3.88 -18.73
C ASP A 110 3.41 2.66 -18.02
N PHE A 111 3.55 1.49 -18.64
CA PHE A 111 2.98 0.22 -18.13
C PHE A 111 3.57 -0.22 -16.78
N ARG A 112 4.69 0.36 -16.35
CA ARG A 112 5.31 0.11 -15.04
C ARG A 112 4.51 0.79 -13.92
N LEU A 113 3.81 1.88 -14.24
CA LEU A 113 3.05 2.69 -13.30
C LEU A 113 1.58 2.25 -13.20
N TRP A 114 0.98 2.56 -12.07
CA TRP A 114 -0.45 2.39 -11.83
C TRP A 114 -1.19 3.72 -12.02
N SER A 115 -2.48 3.66 -12.34
CA SER A 115 -3.29 4.84 -12.59
C SER A 115 -4.77 4.57 -12.30
N ALA A 116 -5.47 5.59 -11.77
CA ALA A 116 -6.92 5.68 -11.63
C ALA A 116 -7.53 6.73 -12.59
N GLN A 117 -6.75 7.22 -13.54
CA GLN A 117 -7.21 8.20 -14.54
C GLN A 117 -7.93 7.50 -15.71
N ARG A 118 -8.74 8.27 -16.46
CA ARG A 118 -9.38 7.79 -17.70
C ARG A 118 -8.32 7.23 -18.66
N GLY A 119 -8.60 6.04 -19.19
CA GLY A 119 -7.68 5.35 -20.11
C GLY A 119 -6.62 4.48 -19.44
N ALA A 120 -6.70 4.25 -18.13
CA ALA A 120 -5.95 3.17 -17.51
C ALA A 120 -6.25 1.84 -18.21
N ARG A 121 -5.24 0.95 -18.33
CA ARG A 121 -5.29 -0.27 -19.16
C ARG A 121 -5.09 -1.54 -18.34
N GLY A 122 -5.35 -2.67 -18.99
CA GLY A 122 -5.21 -4.00 -18.41
C GLY A 122 -6.37 -4.34 -17.47
N LYS A 123 -6.12 -5.30 -16.56
CA LYS A 123 -7.15 -5.70 -15.58
C LYS A 123 -7.36 -4.59 -14.58
N MET A 124 -8.50 -3.90 -14.71
CA MET A 124 -8.95 -2.90 -13.74
C MET A 124 -9.35 -3.61 -12.44
N ARG A 125 -8.93 -3.03 -11.31
CA ARG A 125 -9.23 -3.54 -9.97
C ARG A 125 -9.99 -2.49 -9.20
N GLU A 126 -11.11 -2.87 -8.61
CA GLU A 126 -11.87 -2.02 -7.68
C GLU A 126 -10.93 -1.40 -6.63
N ALA A 127 -11.09 -0.11 -6.41
CA ALA A 127 -10.31 0.62 -5.42
C ALA A 127 -11.15 1.77 -4.86
N ILE A 128 -11.31 1.79 -3.54
CA ILE A 128 -12.11 2.78 -2.82
C ILE A 128 -11.25 3.39 -1.71
N THR A 129 -11.14 4.71 -1.74
CA THR A 129 -10.38 5.52 -0.77
C THR A 129 -11.30 6.62 -0.25
N GLU A 130 -11.52 6.64 1.05
CA GLU A 130 -12.21 7.72 1.75
C GLU A 130 -11.17 8.64 2.38
N TYR A 131 -11.47 9.94 2.42
CA TYR A 131 -10.57 10.91 3.05
C TYR A 131 -11.33 11.97 3.82
N THR A 132 -10.70 12.46 4.88
CA THR A 132 -11.11 13.62 5.65
C THR A 132 -9.99 14.65 5.65
N VAL A 133 -10.29 15.91 5.37
CA VAL A 133 -9.34 17.01 5.41
C VAL A 133 -9.19 17.48 6.86
N LEU A 134 -8.04 17.22 7.46
CA LEU A 134 -7.75 17.62 8.83
C LEU A 134 -7.35 19.09 8.93
N THR A 135 -6.59 19.55 7.94
CA THR A 135 -6.24 20.96 7.78
C THR A 135 -5.85 21.25 6.33
N THR A 136 -6.02 22.47 5.88
CA THR A 136 -5.70 22.89 4.51
C THR A 136 -5.15 24.32 4.50
N THR A 137 -4.23 24.55 3.57
CA THR A 137 -3.69 25.86 3.20
C THR A 137 -4.00 26.14 1.73
N LYS A 138 -3.49 27.21 1.14
CA LYS A 138 -3.62 27.48 -0.30
C LYS A 138 -2.89 26.44 -1.15
N GLU A 139 -1.79 25.87 -0.65
CA GLU A 139 -0.87 25.04 -1.43
C GLU A 139 -0.89 23.57 -1.04
N VAL A 140 -1.18 23.27 0.24
CA VAL A 140 -1.06 21.92 0.80
C VAL A 140 -2.23 21.64 1.73
N SER A 141 -2.73 20.41 1.70
CA SER A 141 -3.72 19.87 2.61
C SER A 141 -3.19 18.63 3.33
N PHE A 142 -3.54 18.48 4.61
CA PHE A 142 -3.25 17.31 5.43
C PHE A 142 -4.50 16.47 5.59
N LEU A 143 -4.43 15.21 5.19
CA LEU A 143 -5.57 14.30 5.13
C LEU A 143 -5.39 13.13 6.07
N GLU A 144 -6.48 12.72 6.69
CA GLU A 144 -6.70 11.34 7.14
C GLU A 144 -7.35 10.55 6.01
N VAL A 145 -6.84 9.35 5.73
CA VAL A 145 -7.29 8.52 4.61
C VAL A 145 -7.63 7.12 5.11
N LEU A 146 -8.88 6.70 4.87
CA LEU A 146 -9.36 5.36 5.15
C LEU A 146 -9.38 4.52 3.87
N LEU A 147 -8.70 3.36 3.90
CA LEU A 147 -8.65 2.44 2.76
C LEU A 147 -9.63 1.28 2.91
N HIS A 148 -10.69 1.24 2.11
CA HIS A 148 -11.59 0.09 1.98
C HIS A 148 -10.98 -1.05 1.15
N THR A 149 -10.05 -0.74 0.27
CA THR A 149 -9.26 -1.68 -0.53
C THR A 149 -7.76 -1.43 -0.31
N GLY A 150 -6.88 -2.32 -0.81
CA GLY A 150 -5.42 -2.18 -0.66
C GLY A 150 -4.70 -2.46 -1.98
N ARG A 151 -4.84 -1.58 -2.98
CA ARG A 151 -4.14 -1.72 -4.25
C ARG A 151 -2.78 -1.04 -4.20
N THR A 152 -1.86 -1.50 -5.02
CA THR A 152 -0.53 -0.91 -5.15
C THR A 152 -0.65 0.59 -5.45
N HIS A 153 0.05 1.42 -4.68
CA HIS A 153 0.08 2.88 -4.79
C HIS A 153 -1.31 3.55 -4.71
N GLN A 154 -2.30 2.92 -4.04
CA GLN A 154 -3.70 3.34 -4.12
C GLN A 154 -3.91 4.80 -3.72
N ILE A 155 -3.45 5.24 -2.54
CA ILE A 155 -3.59 6.64 -2.10
C ILE A 155 -2.95 7.58 -3.12
N ARG A 156 -1.74 7.28 -3.57
CA ARG A 156 -0.94 8.09 -4.49
C ARG A 156 -1.68 8.32 -5.82
N VAL A 157 -2.18 7.25 -6.45
CA VAL A 157 -2.88 7.35 -7.74
C VAL A 157 -4.28 7.92 -7.61
N HIS A 158 -4.99 7.69 -6.49
CA HIS A 158 -6.29 8.28 -6.23
C HIS A 158 -6.20 9.78 -6.01
N MET A 159 -5.30 10.23 -5.15
CA MET A 159 -5.09 11.66 -4.91
C MET A 159 -4.65 12.38 -6.18
N LYS A 160 -3.74 11.80 -6.96
CA LYS A 160 -3.37 12.33 -8.28
C LYS A 160 -4.56 12.39 -9.26
N ALA A 161 -5.46 11.40 -9.22
CA ALA A 161 -6.62 11.35 -10.11
C ALA A 161 -7.69 12.40 -9.82
N ILE A 162 -7.67 12.98 -8.62
CA ILE A 162 -8.52 14.11 -8.22
C ILE A 162 -7.76 15.46 -8.16
N ASN A 163 -6.57 15.53 -8.78
CA ASN A 163 -5.70 16.71 -8.86
C ASN A 163 -5.09 17.16 -7.51
N HIS A 164 -4.96 16.26 -6.55
CA HIS A 164 -4.29 16.48 -5.27
C HIS A 164 -3.15 15.47 -5.06
N PRO A 165 -2.07 15.50 -5.87
CA PRO A 165 -0.99 14.53 -5.74
C PRO A 165 -0.33 14.62 -4.37
N VAL A 166 0.16 13.48 -3.86
CA VAL A 166 0.89 13.41 -2.58
C VAL A 166 2.16 14.25 -2.67
N VAL A 167 2.44 15.01 -1.62
CA VAL A 167 3.62 15.88 -1.55
C VAL A 167 4.89 15.06 -1.64
N ALA A 168 5.85 15.53 -2.43
CA ALA A 168 7.15 14.89 -2.70
C ALA A 168 7.06 13.47 -3.30
N ASP A 169 5.90 13.09 -3.86
CA ASP A 169 5.76 11.81 -4.57
C ASP A 169 6.34 11.90 -5.98
N SER A 170 7.19 10.95 -6.34
CA SER A 170 7.84 10.84 -7.65
C SER A 170 6.93 10.23 -8.75
N LEU A 171 5.68 9.84 -8.44
CA LEU A 171 4.73 9.28 -9.40
C LEU A 171 4.04 10.33 -10.28
#